data_0ed8c3d4b121aee9cfcfbc7621c50377
#
_entry.id   0ed8c3d4b121aee9cfcfbc7621c50377
#
_cell.length_a   1.000
_cell.length_b   1.000
_cell.length_c   1.000
_cell.angle_alpha   90.00
_cell.angle_beta   90.00
_cell.angle_gamma   90.00
#
_symmetry.space_group_name_H-M   'P 1'
#
loop_
_entity.id
_entity.type
_entity.pdbx_description
1 polymer ?
#
loop_
_entity_poly.entity_id
_entity_poly.type
_entity_poly.pdbx_seq_one_letter_code
_entity_poly.pdbx_strand_id
1 'polypeptide(L)'
;TSIGWSDPRTELGELMWPVRWGPFQVATAKKELGRNYYAFHQQDPESSGGTLFNDGWWKVYTQWPDFNWFKKIVHTWDMRFKDDKEEGSFVVGECWGLSPNGLNTFLLDEVRGRWGYVETKEAFAGFCTKWPQARVKLIENKANGPAIYSDFRSKTFGIVLVDPEGSKLARSERHTSTAEAGQIWIPSEQLAPWITEWRTEMRHYPSEPNDRGDAGSQAWDYLLPRQLAADPRTEE
;
A
#
# COMPACT_ATOMS: atom_id res chain seq x y z
N THR A 1 21.69 -31.71 -14.02
CA THR A 1 20.53 -32.03 -14.89
C THR A 1 20.55 -33.52 -15.25
N SER A 2 19.44 -34.10 -15.65
CA SER A 2 19.33 -35.51 -16.12
C SER A 2 20.22 -35.83 -17.33
N ILE A 3 20.72 -34.81 -18.03
CA ILE A 3 21.63 -34.94 -19.19
C ILE A 3 23.09 -34.65 -18.82
N GLY A 4 23.44 -34.61 -17.50
CA GLY A 4 24.80 -34.43 -17.03
C GLY A 4 25.37 -33.02 -17.21
N TRP A 5 24.57 -32.03 -17.67
CA TRP A 5 25.03 -30.65 -17.79
C TRP A 5 25.00 -29.93 -16.45
N SER A 6 26.04 -29.19 -16.11
CA SER A 6 26.11 -28.25 -15.01
C SER A 6 26.45 -26.86 -15.51
N ASP A 7 25.97 -25.85 -14.80
CA ASP A 7 26.33 -24.48 -15.09
C ASP A 7 27.83 -24.25 -14.86
N PRO A 8 28.57 -23.76 -15.85
CA PRO A 8 30.02 -23.55 -15.72
C PRO A 8 30.38 -22.34 -14.86
N ARG A 9 29.43 -21.48 -14.55
CA ARG A 9 29.66 -20.28 -13.75
C ARG A 9 29.90 -20.65 -12.29
N THR A 10 30.87 -19.99 -11.68
CA THR A 10 31.26 -20.23 -10.27
C THR A 10 31.01 -19.04 -9.37
N GLU A 11 30.90 -17.83 -9.96
CA GLU A 11 30.71 -16.59 -9.21
C GLU A 11 29.28 -16.05 -9.33
N LEU A 12 28.77 -15.51 -8.25
CA LEU A 12 27.46 -14.87 -8.24
C LEU A 12 27.48 -13.60 -9.13
N GLY A 13 26.57 -13.54 -10.10
CA GLY A 13 26.50 -12.42 -11.05
C GLY A 13 27.35 -12.60 -12.32
N GLU A 14 28.07 -13.70 -12.45
CA GLU A 14 28.78 -14.05 -13.68
C GLU A 14 27.79 -14.23 -14.85
N LEU A 15 28.07 -13.56 -15.98
CA LEU A 15 27.19 -13.58 -17.15
C LEU A 15 27.37 -14.85 -17.97
N MET A 16 26.27 -15.48 -18.34
CA MET A 16 26.30 -16.72 -19.16
C MET A 16 26.90 -16.49 -20.54
N TRP A 17 26.72 -15.31 -21.12
CA TRP A 17 27.19 -15.00 -22.49
C TRP A 17 27.71 -13.56 -22.61
N PRO A 18 28.86 -13.23 -21.97
CA PRO A 18 29.35 -11.86 -21.84
C PRO A 18 29.68 -11.19 -23.17
N VAL A 19 30.00 -11.95 -24.23
CA VAL A 19 30.30 -11.40 -25.58
C VAL A 19 29.04 -10.83 -26.25
N ARG A 20 27.89 -11.45 -26.04
CA ARG A 20 26.61 -11.00 -26.63
C ARG A 20 25.79 -10.13 -25.67
N TRP A 21 25.83 -10.45 -24.40
CA TRP A 21 25.06 -9.81 -23.34
C TRP A 21 25.99 -9.45 -22.19
N GLY A 22 26.77 -8.38 -22.41
CA GLY A 22 27.79 -7.93 -21.49
C GLY A 22 27.25 -7.01 -20.39
N PRO A 23 28.11 -6.54 -19.48
CA PRO A 23 27.70 -5.67 -18.36
C PRO A 23 26.95 -4.41 -18.79
N PHE A 24 27.30 -3.81 -19.91
CA PHE A 24 26.63 -2.63 -20.45
C PHE A 24 25.19 -2.93 -20.87
N GLN A 25 24.95 -4.02 -21.61
CA GLN A 25 23.62 -4.44 -22.04
C GLN A 25 22.74 -4.80 -20.83
N VAL A 26 23.32 -5.47 -19.85
CA VAL A 26 22.62 -5.78 -18.59
C VAL A 26 22.22 -4.50 -17.84
N ALA A 27 23.13 -3.54 -17.73
CA ALA A 27 22.84 -2.26 -17.06
C ALA A 27 21.74 -1.46 -17.79
N THR A 28 21.82 -1.42 -19.13
CA THR A 28 20.81 -0.76 -19.97
C THR A 28 19.45 -1.44 -19.83
N ALA A 29 19.39 -2.77 -19.93
CA ALA A 29 18.14 -3.52 -19.77
C ALA A 29 17.55 -3.37 -18.36
N LYS A 30 18.36 -3.35 -17.31
CA LYS A 30 17.90 -3.06 -15.93
C LYS A 30 17.28 -1.66 -15.84
N LYS A 31 17.89 -0.68 -16.50
CA LYS A 31 17.37 0.70 -16.48
C LYS A 31 16.06 0.82 -17.28
N GLU A 32 15.97 0.18 -18.45
CA GLU A 32 14.80 0.26 -19.33
C GLU A 32 13.61 -0.57 -18.81
N LEU A 33 13.88 -1.78 -18.34
CA LEU A 33 12.84 -2.71 -17.90
C LEU A 33 12.50 -2.55 -16.42
N GLY A 34 13.36 -1.87 -15.65
CA GLY A 34 13.17 -1.74 -14.21
C GLY A 34 12.96 -3.11 -13.55
N ARG A 35 11.89 -3.24 -12.77
CA ARG A 35 11.54 -4.51 -12.11
C ARG A 35 11.26 -5.67 -13.07
N ASN A 36 10.77 -5.39 -14.28
CA ASN A 36 10.47 -6.42 -15.26
C ASN A 36 11.73 -7.13 -15.80
N TYR A 37 12.92 -6.54 -15.61
CA TYR A 37 14.19 -7.15 -16.00
C TYR A 37 14.36 -8.56 -15.42
N TYR A 38 14.08 -8.73 -14.14
CA TYR A 38 14.26 -10.01 -13.45
C TYR A 38 13.23 -11.05 -13.90
N ALA A 39 11.97 -10.65 -14.09
CA ALA A 39 10.95 -11.53 -14.63
C ALA A 39 11.29 -12.03 -16.03
N PHE A 40 11.76 -11.14 -16.91
CA PHE A 40 12.05 -11.49 -18.30
C PHE A 40 13.42 -12.15 -18.50
N HIS A 41 14.44 -11.74 -17.76
CA HIS A 41 15.81 -12.18 -17.97
C HIS A 41 16.32 -13.18 -16.94
N GLN A 42 15.75 -13.23 -15.74
CA GLN A 42 16.16 -14.16 -14.69
C GLN A 42 15.11 -15.24 -14.42
N GLN A 43 13.93 -15.18 -15.07
CA GLN A 43 12.79 -16.06 -14.81
C GLN A 43 12.41 -16.10 -13.32
N ASP A 44 12.62 -15.00 -12.64
CA ASP A 44 12.37 -14.83 -11.22
C ASP A 44 11.51 -13.58 -11.02
N PRO A 45 10.18 -13.73 -11.11
CA PRO A 45 9.25 -12.66 -10.86
C PRO A 45 9.21 -12.23 -9.40
N GLU A 46 9.70 -13.07 -8.49
CA GLU A 46 9.74 -12.77 -7.05
C GLU A 46 11.03 -12.06 -6.64
N SER A 47 12.20 -12.50 -7.14
CA SER A 47 13.47 -11.81 -6.92
C SER A 47 13.59 -10.55 -7.76
N SER A 48 12.67 -10.35 -8.70
CA SER A 48 12.57 -9.04 -9.35
C SER A 48 12.39 -7.93 -8.35
N GLY A 49 12.52 -8.32 -7.09
CA GLY A 49 12.85 -7.45 -5.98
C GLY A 49 12.34 -6.05 -6.14
N GLY A 50 11.53 -5.92 -7.01
CA GLY A 50 10.73 -4.77 -7.16
C GLY A 50 9.59 -4.91 -6.19
N THR A 51 9.90 -4.89 -4.89
CA THR A 51 8.94 -4.37 -3.96
C THR A 51 8.48 -3.07 -4.57
N LEU A 52 7.20 -2.98 -4.85
CA LEU A 52 6.63 -1.75 -5.40
C LEU A 52 7.03 -0.57 -4.52
N PHE A 53 7.18 -0.82 -3.21
CA PHE A 53 7.65 0.11 -2.21
C PHE A 53 8.95 -0.38 -1.56
N ASN A 54 9.99 0.42 -1.63
CA ASN A 54 11.23 0.17 -0.92
C ASN A 54 11.05 0.54 0.56
N ASP A 55 11.45 -0.34 1.46
CA ASP A 55 11.32 -0.13 2.90
C ASP A 55 12.06 1.13 3.41
N GLY A 56 13.12 1.54 2.74
CA GLY A 56 13.87 2.76 3.04
C GLY A 56 13.16 4.08 2.65
N TRP A 57 12.06 4.02 1.92
CA TRP A 57 11.30 5.21 1.54
C TRP A 57 10.39 5.73 2.65
N TRP A 58 9.98 4.85 3.58
CA TRP A 58 9.14 5.24 4.70
C TRP A 58 9.87 6.17 5.65
N LYS A 59 9.28 7.30 5.97
CA LYS A 59 9.74 8.16 7.06
C LYS A 59 9.15 7.65 8.36
N VAL A 60 9.98 7.56 9.39
CA VAL A 60 9.57 7.00 10.69
C VAL A 60 9.49 8.12 11.72
N TYR A 61 8.34 8.23 12.40
CA TYR A 61 8.19 9.09 13.54
C TYR A 61 8.26 8.28 14.85
N THR A 62 8.90 8.86 15.87
CA THR A 62 9.20 8.20 17.15
C THR A 62 8.40 8.75 18.33
N GLN A 63 7.56 9.76 18.10
CA GLN A 63 6.65 10.33 19.06
C GLN A 63 5.30 10.57 18.38
N TRP A 64 4.21 10.32 19.11
CA TRP A 64 2.88 10.59 18.57
C TRP A 64 2.74 12.08 18.26
N PRO A 65 2.35 12.46 17.05
CA PRO A 65 2.04 13.84 16.73
C PRO A 65 0.78 14.29 17.48
N ASP A 66 0.65 15.60 17.71
CA ASP A 66 -0.64 16.15 18.15
C ASP A 66 -1.68 15.93 17.04
N PHE A 67 -2.74 15.22 17.34
CA PHE A 67 -3.77 14.88 16.35
C PHE A 67 -4.54 16.12 15.86
N ASN A 68 -4.53 17.23 16.60
CA ASN A 68 -5.09 18.51 16.17
C ASN A 68 -4.21 19.24 15.15
N TRP A 69 -2.94 18.84 15.00
CA TRP A 69 -2.04 19.39 14.02
C TRP A 69 -2.43 19.01 12.58
N PHE A 70 -3.09 17.88 12.38
CA PHE A 70 -3.43 17.40 11.05
C PHE A 70 -4.52 18.25 10.38
N LYS A 71 -4.32 18.57 9.09
CA LYS A 71 -5.33 19.23 8.25
C LYS A 71 -6.58 18.36 8.06
N LYS A 72 -6.39 17.05 7.96
CA LYS A 72 -7.43 16.02 7.85
C LYS A 72 -6.96 14.74 8.53
N ILE A 73 -7.90 14.01 9.12
CA ILE A 73 -7.73 12.62 9.51
C ILE A 73 -8.86 11.83 8.87
N VAL A 74 -8.52 10.67 8.29
CA VAL A 74 -9.48 9.80 7.61
C VAL A 74 -9.29 8.35 8.04
N HIS A 75 -10.34 7.56 7.93
CA HIS A 75 -10.23 6.10 7.92
C HIS A 75 -10.31 5.58 6.49
N THR A 76 -9.63 4.49 6.24
CA THR A 76 -9.76 3.70 5.03
C THR A 76 -9.97 2.25 5.38
N TRP A 77 -10.82 1.57 4.61
CA TRP A 77 -11.22 0.21 4.93
C TRP A 77 -11.21 -0.67 3.67
N ASP A 78 -10.47 -1.78 3.73
CA ASP A 78 -10.68 -2.95 2.88
C ASP A 78 -11.47 -4.00 3.69
N MET A 79 -12.67 -4.33 3.20
CA MET A 79 -13.61 -5.19 3.93
C MET A 79 -13.93 -6.45 3.12
N ARG A 80 -12.93 -7.28 2.89
CA ARG A 80 -13.11 -8.61 2.30
C ARG A 80 -13.20 -9.65 3.40
N PHE A 81 -14.39 -10.01 3.80
CA PHE A 81 -14.57 -11.12 4.74
C PHE A 81 -15.32 -12.28 4.07
N LYS A 82 -15.01 -13.50 4.50
CA LYS A 82 -15.72 -14.74 4.22
C LYS A 82 -16.16 -15.32 5.55
N ASP A 83 -17.23 -16.12 5.52
CA ASP A 83 -17.69 -16.83 6.72
C ASP A 83 -16.67 -17.86 7.21
N ASP A 84 -15.78 -18.33 6.35
CA ASP A 84 -14.67 -19.21 6.71
C ASP A 84 -13.45 -18.40 7.14
N LYS A 85 -13.17 -18.42 8.44
CA LYS A 85 -12.09 -17.65 9.09
C LYS A 85 -10.68 -18.19 8.78
N GLU A 86 -10.56 -19.43 8.33
CA GLU A 86 -9.25 -20.05 8.11
C GLU A 86 -8.66 -19.68 6.73
N GLU A 87 -9.49 -19.48 5.72
CA GLU A 87 -9.08 -19.15 4.34
C GLU A 87 -9.44 -17.72 3.89
N GLY A 88 -10.01 -16.91 4.80
CA GLY A 88 -10.48 -15.56 4.48
C GLY A 88 -9.37 -14.52 4.32
N SER A 89 -9.55 -13.54 3.43
CA SER A 89 -8.78 -12.29 3.40
C SER A 89 -8.92 -11.55 4.72
N PHE A 90 -7.97 -10.69 5.04
CA PHE A 90 -8.11 -9.84 6.20
C PHE A 90 -9.09 -8.68 5.92
N VAL A 91 -9.79 -8.28 6.97
CA VAL A 91 -10.40 -6.94 7.04
C VAL A 91 -9.37 -6.02 7.64
N VAL A 92 -9.11 -4.90 6.97
CA VAL A 92 -8.15 -3.89 7.42
C VAL A 92 -8.83 -2.53 7.49
N GLY A 93 -8.67 -1.86 8.62
CA GLY A 93 -9.01 -0.46 8.80
C GLY A 93 -7.77 0.33 9.20
N GLU A 94 -7.44 1.38 8.45
CA GLU A 94 -6.31 2.25 8.74
C GLU A 94 -6.78 3.68 9.04
N CYS A 95 -6.08 4.36 9.94
CA CYS A 95 -6.26 5.78 10.23
C CYS A 95 -5.08 6.58 9.70
N TRP A 96 -5.36 7.53 8.83
CA TRP A 96 -4.35 8.34 8.15
C TRP A 96 -4.56 9.83 8.42
N GLY A 97 -3.46 10.55 8.71
CA GLY A 97 -3.46 12.00 8.87
C GLY A 97 -2.76 12.69 7.70
N LEU A 98 -3.27 13.85 7.27
CA LEU A 98 -2.62 14.73 6.29
C LEU A 98 -2.00 15.91 7.03
N SER A 99 -0.70 16.16 6.77
CA SER A 99 0.00 17.31 7.33
C SER A 99 -0.63 18.66 6.92
N PRO A 100 -0.41 19.74 7.68
CA PRO A 100 -0.99 21.06 7.39
C PRO A 100 -0.62 21.62 6.02
N ASN A 101 0.61 21.34 5.56
CA ASN A 101 1.06 21.74 4.23
C ASN A 101 0.46 20.91 3.07
N GLY A 102 -0.26 19.82 3.40
CA GLY A 102 -0.91 18.96 2.40
C GLY A 102 0.02 18.05 1.62
N LEU A 103 1.29 17.91 2.05
CA LEU A 103 2.29 17.15 1.29
C LEU A 103 2.60 15.78 1.87
N ASN A 104 2.43 15.59 3.19
CA ASN A 104 2.82 14.37 3.87
C ASN A 104 1.61 13.67 4.49
N THR A 105 1.59 12.35 4.40
CA THR A 105 0.60 11.51 5.07
C THR A 105 1.24 10.71 6.20
N PHE A 106 0.49 10.46 7.25
CA PHE A 106 0.93 9.79 8.47
C PHE A 106 -0.03 8.64 8.77
N LEU A 107 0.50 7.43 8.83
CA LEU A 107 -0.24 6.27 9.33
C LEU A 107 -0.30 6.37 10.84
N LEU A 108 -1.49 6.57 11.39
CA LEU A 108 -1.69 6.82 12.81
C LEU A 108 -2.11 5.58 13.59
N ASP A 109 -2.89 4.70 12.95
CA ASP A 109 -3.41 3.51 13.62
C ASP A 109 -3.88 2.47 12.60
N GLU A 110 -3.97 1.23 13.05
CA GLU A 110 -4.48 0.10 12.28
C GLU A 110 -5.38 -0.77 13.14
N VAL A 111 -6.40 -1.32 12.53
CA VAL A 111 -7.14 -2.45 13.05
C VAL A 111 -7.22 -3.51 11.95
N ARG A 112 -6.89 -4.75 12.29
CA ARG A 112 -6.82 -5.85 11.33
C ARG A 112 -7.25 -7.16 11.95
N GLY A 113 -8.00 -7.94 11.20
CA GLY A 113 -8.38 -9.28 11.63
C GLY A 113 -9.05 -10.09 10.55
N ARG A 114 -9.11 -11.39 10.75
CA ARG A 114 -9.95 -12.30 9.95
C ARG A 114 -11.30 -12.40 10.62
N TRP A 115 -12.18 -11.50 10.25
CA TRP A 115 -13.46 -11.31 10.90
C TRP A 115 -14.60 -11.66 9.94
N GLY A 116 -15.66 -12.18 10.51
CA GLY A 116 -16.96 -12.24 9.82
C GLY A 116 -17.68 -10.88 9.89
N TYR A 117 -18.94 -10.89 9.48
CA TYR A 117 -19.74 -9.68 9.39
C TYR A 117 -19.93 -8.96 10.75
N VAL A 118 -20.22 -9.72 11.81
CA VAL A 118 -20.51 -9.16 13.12
C VAL A 118 -19.26 -8.51 13.73
N GLU A 119 -18.15 -9.23 13.74
CA GLU A 119 -16.88 -8.73 14.27
C GLU A 119 -16.36 -7.53 13.46
N THR A 120 -16.58 -7.52 12.14
CA THR A 120 -16.23 -6.36 11.28
C THR A 120 -17.03 -5.12 11.67
N LYS A 121 -18.33 -5.28 11.99
CA LYS A 121 -19.16 -4.17 12.48
C LYS A 121 -18.67 -3.62 13.82
N GLU A 122 -18.32 -4.51 14.75
CA GLU A 122 -17.78 -4.14 16.04
C GLU A 122 -16.43 -3.42 15.90
N ALA A 123 -15.54 -3.95 15.08
CA ALA A 123 -14.25 -3.34 14.78
C ALA A 123 -14.41 -1.94 14.15
N PHE A 124 -15.30 -1.81 13.16
CA PHE A 124 -15.61 -0.52 12.52
C PHE A 124 -16.14 0.51 13.51
N ALA A 125 -17.13 0.13 14.32
CA ALA A 125 -17.72 1.01 15.32
C ALA A 125 -16.69 1.41 16.41
N GLY A 126 -15.91 0.46 16.91
CA GLY A 126 -14.84 0.70 17.88
C GLY A 126 -13.78 1.64 17.35
N PHE A 127 -13.35 1.45 16.09
CA PHE A 127 -12.35 2.30 15.46
C PHE A 127 -12.88 3.72 15.21
N CYS A 128 -14.14 3.86 14.81
CA CYS A 128 -14.79 5.17 14.72
C CYS A 128 -14.88 5.90 16.08
N THR A 129 -15.10 5.16 17.16
CA THR A 129 -15.11 5.72 18.52
C THR A 129 -13.72 6.12 18.99
N LYS A 130 -12.70 5.33 18.68
CA LYS A 130 -11.30 5.62 19.01
C LYS A 130 -10.79 6.88 18.30
N TRP A 131 -11.23 7.10 17.06
CA TRP A 131 -10.77 8.20 16.22
C TRP A 131 -11.91 9.16 15.82
N PRO A 132 -12.47 9.93 16.76
CA PRO A 132 -13.56 10.86 16.47
C PRO A 132 -13.13 12.00 15.55
N GLN A 133 -11.81 12.26 15.42
CA GLN A 133 -11.23 13.25 14.51
C GLN A 133 -11.30 12.82 13.05
N ALA A 134 -11.37 11.52 12.76
CA ALA A 134 -11.51 11.01 11.41
C ALA A 134 -12.93 11.25 10.89
N ARG A 135 -13.14 12.42 10.30
CA ARG A 135 -14.47 12.84 9.82
C ARG A 135 -14.91 12.12 8.54
N VAL A 136 -13.99 11.53 7.79
CA VAL A 136 -14.27 10.75 6.58
C VAL A 136 -13.83 9.32 6.79
N LYS A 137 -14.68 8.36 6.42
CA LYS A 137 -14.45 6.92 6.46
C LYS A 137 -14.65 6.39 5.06
N LEU A 138 -13.56 6.10 4.37
CA LEU A 138 -13.55 5.56 3.03
C LEU A 138 -13.70 4.05 3.12
N ILE A 139 -14.70 3.50 2.45
CA ILE A 139 -14.94 2.06 2.36
C ILE A 139 -14.92 1.68 0.89
N GLU A 140 -14.14 0.68 0.50
CA GLU A 140 -14.14 0.20 -0.88
C GLU A 140 -15.53 -0.32 -1.26
N ASN A 141 -16.08 0.18 -2.38
CA ASN A 141 -17.38 -0.21 -2.91
C ASN A 141 -17.31 -1.58 -3.62
N LYS A 142 -16.73 -2.56 -2.95
CA LYS A 142 -16.59 -3.94 -3.41
C LYS A 142 -16.81 -4.90 -2.26
N ALA A 143 -16.98 -6.17 -2.60
CA ALA A 143 -17.17 -7.25 -1.64
C ALA A 143 -18.23 -6.89 -0.59
N ASN A 144 -17.83 -6.74 0.66
CA ASN A 144 -18.74 -6.55 1.79
C ASN A 144 -18.86 -5.07 2.26
N GLY A 145 -18.10 -4.17 1.66
CA GLY A 145 -18.16 -2.73 1.98
C GLY A 145 -19.55 -2.12 1.91
N PRO A 146 -20.36 -2.38 0.85
CA PRO A 146 -21.73 -1.89 0.76
C PRO A 146 -22.65 -2.33 1.90
N ALA A 147 -22.45 -3.53 2.46
CA ALA A 147 -23.25 -4.02 3.58
C ALA A 147 -22.96 -3.21 4.87
N ILE A 148 -21.68 -2.99 5.16
CA ILE A 148 -21.26 -2.13 6.30
C ILE A 148 -21.74 -0.69 6.10
N TYR A 149 -21.60 -0.14 4.90
CA TYR A 149 -22.13 1.18 4.57
C TYR A 149 -23.63 1.28 4.86
N SER A 150 -24.41 0.30 4.42
CA SER A 150 -25.87 0.29 4.62
C SER A 150 -26.25 0.31 6.11
N ASP A 151 -25.54 -0.44 6.95
CA ASP A 151 -25.79 -0.52 8.39
C ASP A 151 -25.41 0.74 9.16
N PHE A 152 -24.40 1.45 8.71
CA PHE A 152 -23.81 2.56 9.45
C PHE A 152 -24.12 3.94 8.87
N ARG A 153 -24.58 4.08 7.63
CA ARG A 153 -24.82 5.38 6.96
C ARG A 153 -25.75 6.33 7.73
N SER A 154 -26.67 5.79 8.52
CA SER A 154 -27.57 6.59 9.34
C SER A 154 -27.08 6.82 10.77
N LYS A 155 -26.04 6.11 11.20
CA LYS A 155 -25.52 6.11 12.58
C LYS A 155 -24.16 6.76 12.70
N THR A 156 -23.39 6.79 11.62
CA THR A 156 -22.00 7.26 11.58
C THR A 156 -21.83 8.29 10.47
N PHE A 157 -21.38 9.49 10.87
CA PHE A 157 -21.15 10.57 9.93
C PHE A 157 -19.92 10.32 9.03
N GLY A 158 -20.02 10.74 7.76
CA GLY A 158 -18.87 10.84 6.85
C GLY A 158 -18.40 9.53 6.24
N ILE A 159 -19.26 8.52 6.17
CA ILE A 159 -18.94 7.28 5.43
C ILE A 159 -19.11 7.54 3.93
N VAL A 160 -18.11 7.16 3.15
CA VAL A 160 -18.07 7.31 1.69
C VAL A 160 -17.68 5.98 1.08
N LEU A 161 -18.50 5.48 0.16
CA LEU A 161 -18.12 4.35 -0.69
C LEU A 161 -17.20 4.85 -1.81
N VAL A 162 -16.09 4.16 -2.01
CA VAL A 162 -15.08 4.49 -3.01
C VAL A 162 -14.99 3.38 -4.03
N ASP A 163 -15.19 3.71 -5.29
CA ASP A 163 -14.95 2.80 -6.40
C ASP A 163 -13.46 2.85 -6.78
N PRO A 164 -12.74 1.73 -6.68
CA PRO A 164 -11.33 1.73 -7.03
C PRO A 164 -11.13 1.91 -8.54
N GLU A 165 -10.39 2.95 -8.92
CA GLU A 165 -10.08 3.25 -10.30
C GLU A 165 -8.86 2.48 -10.81
N GLY A 166 -9.03 1.75 -11.93
CA GLY A 166 -7.96 1.01 -12.58
C GLY A 166 -7.58 -0.31 -11.87
N SER A 167 -6.52 -0.94 -12.37
CA SER A 167 -5.99 -2.15 -11.75
C SER A 167 -5.30 -1.86 -10.42
N LYS A 168 -5.22 -2.85 -9.54
CA LYS A 168 -4.49 -2.77 -8.27
C LYS A 168 -3.05 -2.28 -8.48
N LEU A 169 -2.36 -2.87 -9.46
CA LEU A 169 -1.00 -2.49 -9.80
C LEU A 169 -0.91 -1.01 -10.22
N ALA A 170 -1.78 -0.54 -11.08
CA ALA A 170 -1.78 0.85 -11.54
C ALA A 170 -2.06 1.86 -10.42
N ARG A 171 -2.93 1.49 -9.45
CA ARG A 171 -3.14 2.31 -8.24
C ARG A 171 -1.88 2.40 -7.39
N SER A 172 -1.24 1.26 -7.18
CA SER A 172 -0.03 1.17 -6.38
C SER A 172 1.14 1.92 -6.99
N GLU A 173 1.34 1.78 -8.30
CA GLU A 173 2.40 2.48 -9.04
C GLU A 173 2.29 4.00 -8.95
N ARG A 174 1.08 4.54 -8.85
CA ARG A 174 0.86 5.99 -8.68
C ARG A 174 1.52 6.54 -7.41
N HIS A 175 1.60 5.73 -6.36
CA HIS A 175 2.10 6.17 -5.06
C HIS A 175 3.57 5.86 -4.81
N THR A 176 4.25 5.18 -5.75
CA THR A 176 5.69 4.90 -5.62
C THR A 176 6.51 6.17 -5.55
N SER A 177 6.23 7.15 -6.41
CA SER A 177 6.94 8.43 -6.41
C SER A 177 6.70 9.23 -5.12
N THR A 178 5.50 9.15 -4.54
CA THR A 178 5.15 9.77 -3.26
C THR A 178 5.92 9.13 -2.11
N ALA A 179 6.01 7.80 -2.10
CA ALA A 179 6.78 7.06 -1.11
C ALA A 179 8.28 7.34 -1.25
N GLU A 180 8.82 7.29 -2.47
CA GLU A 180 10.23 7.58 -2.78
C GLU A 180 10.63 9.00 -2.37
N ALA A 181 9.73 9.97 -2.55
CA ALA A 181 9.91 11.34 -2.08
C ALA A 181 9.86 11.48 -0.54
N GLY A 182 9.60 10.37 0.20
CA GLY A 182 9.54 10.38 1.67
C GLY A 182 8.32 11.11 2.23
N GLN A 183 7.23 11.17 1.48
CA GLN A 183 6.00 11.86 1.89
C GLN A 183 5.05 10.98 2.73
N ILE A 184 5.37 9.69 2.88
CA ILE A 184 4.60 8.74 3.68
C ILE A 184 5.34 8.46 4.98
N TRP A 185 4.71 8.80 6.10
CA TRP A 185 5.25 8.65 7.44
C TRP A 185 4.54 7.53 8.19
N ILE A 186 5.31 6.69 8.86
CA ILE A 186 4.81 5.56 9.65
C ILE A 186 5.32 5.62 11.09
N PRO A 187 4.62 5.04 12.06
CA PRO A 187 5.10 4.99 13.44
C PRO A 187 6.34 4.09 13.58
N SER A 188 7.16 4.36 14.58
CA SER A 188 8.21 3.42 14.99
C SER A 188 7.60 2.18 15.65
N GLU A 189 8.35 1.09 15.69
CA GLU A 189 7.93 -0.17 16.35
C GLU A 189 7.65 0.01 17.84
N GLN A 190 8.34 0.96 18.49
CA GLN A 190 8.10 1.29 19.90
C GLN A 190 6.74 1.93 20.12
N LEU A 191 6.25 2.72 19.16
CA LEU A 191 4.94 3.34 19.21
C LEU A 191 3.82 2.39 18.81
N ALA A 192 4.08 1.57 17.79
CA ALA A 192 3.09 0.70 17.17
C ALA A 192 3.74 -0.62 16.74
N PRO A 193 3.77 -1.64 17.61
CA PRO A 193 4.43 -2.93 17.28
C PRO A 193 3.89 -3.61 16.01
N TRP A 194 2.64 -3.38 15.64
CA TRP A 194 2.02 -3.93 14.43
C TRP A 194 2.65 -3.38 13.13
N ILE A 195 3.42 -2.28 13.18
CA ILE A 195 4.04 -1.68 12.00
C ILE A 195 5.06 -2.62 11.32
N THR A 196 5.66 -3.53 12.05
CA THR A 196 6.58 -4.54 11.50
C THR A 196 5.89 -5.44 10.50
N GLU A 197 4.67 -5.88 10.82
CA GLU A 197 3.87 -6.69 9.90
C GLU A 197 3.37 -5.85 8.71
N TRP A 198 2.98 -4.59 8.94
CA TRP A 198 2.59 -3.66 7.89
C TRP A 198 3.72 -3.47 6.87
N ARG A 199 4.93 -3.19 7.34
CA ARG A 199 6.13 -3.05 6.49
C ARG A 199 6.43 -4.33 5.72
N THR A 200 6.25 -5.49 6.35
CA THR A 200 6.45 -6.79 5.70
C THR A 200 5.46 -7.00 4.57
N GLU A 201 4.18 -6.69 4.77
CA GLU A 201 3.17 -6.78 3.71
C GLU A 201 3.46 -5.79 2.58
N MET A 202 3.82 -4.55 2.89
CA MET A 202 4.15 -3.54 1.90
C MET A 202 5.39 -3.88 1.04
N ARG A 203 6.35 -4.64 1.57
CA ARG A 203 7.47 -5.16 0.76
C ARG A 203 7.02 -6.13 -0.32
N HIS A 204 5.97 -6.89 -0.08
CA HIS A 204 5.46 -7.90 -1.02
C HIS A 204 4.28 -7.38 -1.86
N TYR A 205 3.75 -6.22 -1.50
CA TYR A 205 2.63 -5.63 -2.22
C TYR A 205 2.98 -5.41 -3.70
N PRO A 206 2.13 -5.78 -4.68
CA PRO A 206 0.71 -6.10 -4.54
C PRO A 206 0.40 -7.61 -4.39
N SER A 207 1.39 -8.46 -4.08
CA SER A 207 1.15 -9.89 -3.79
C SER A 207 0.36 -10.07 -2.48
N GLU A 208 -0.38 -11.17 -2.38
CA GLU A 208 -1.16 -11.45 -1.17
C GLU A 208 -0.26 -11.90 0.01
N PRO A 209 -0.61 -11.56 1.26
CA PRO A 209 -1.71 -10.66 1.64
C PRO A 209 -1.42 -9.21 1.25
N ASN A 210 -2.44 -8.43 0.88
CA ASN A 210 -2.28 -7.10 0.30
C ASN A 210 -3.35 -6.10 0.76
N ASP A 211 -4.10 -6.46 1.78
CA ASP A 211 -5.26 -5.71 2.27
C ASP A 211 -4.83 -4.35 2.89
N ARG A 212 -3.64 -4.29 3.52
CA ARG A 212 -3.02 -3.05 4.03
C ARG A 212 -2.66 -2.08 2.90
N GLY A 213 -2.04 -2.61 1.85
CA GLY A 213 -1.70 -1.80 0.68
C GLY A 213 -2.92 -1.26 -0.04
N ASP A 214 -4.02 -2.01 -0.08
CA ASP A 214 -5.28 -1.56 -0.64
C ASP A 214 -5.91 -0.46 0.23
N ALA A 215 -5.95 -0.62 1.55
CA ALA A 215 -6.42 0.40 2.48
C ALA A 215 -5.55 1.67 2.41
N GLY A 216 -4.21 1.53 2.43
CA GLY A 216 -3.27 2.65 2.31
C GLY A 216 -3.42 3.41 1.00
N SER A 217 -3.56 2.70 -0.14
CA SER A 217 -3.73 3.36 -1.44
C SER A 217 -5.00 4.22 -1.52
N GLN A 218 -6.10 3.80 -0.89
CA GLN A 218 -7.30 4.62 -0.78
C GLN A 218 -7.04 5.92 0.01
N ALA A 219 -6.26 5.83 1.10
CA ALA A 219 -5.91 7.00 1.89
C ALA A 219 -5.10 7.99 1.07
N TRP A 220 -4.08 7.51 0.36
CA TRP A 220 -3.20 8.36 -0.42
C TRP A 220 -3.93 8.98 -1.62
N ASP A 221 -4.76 8.23 -2.33
CA ASP A 221 -5.61 8.77 -3.41
C ASP A 221 -6.53 9.90 -2.90
N TYR A 222 -7.05 9.80 -1.69
CA TYR A 222 -7.95 10.79 -1.11
C TYR A 222 -7.23 11.99 -0.49
N LEU A 223 -6.13 11.75 0.21
CA LEU A 223 -5.40 12.78 0.97
C LEU A 223 -4.43 13.57 0.09
N LEU A 224 -3.83 12.92 -0.92
CA LEU A 224 -2.88 13.48 -1.86
C LEU A 224 -3.48 13.48 -3.28
N PRO A 225 -4.54 14.26 -3.51
CA PRO A 225 -5.15 14.33 -4.83
C PRO A 225 -4.12 14.79 -5.84
N ARG A 226 -4.14 14.20 -7.04
CA ARG A 226 -3.26 14.55 -8.14
C ARG A 226 -3.22 16.08 -8.29
N GLN A 227 -2.03 16.65 -8.23
CA GLN A 227 -1.82 17.91 -8.91
C GLN A 227 -2.03 17.61 -10.39
N LEU A 228 -3.18 17.97 -10.93
CA LEU A 228 -3.35 18.03 -12.37
C LEU A 228 -2.20 18.91 -12.86
N ALA A 229 -1.34 18.35 -13.71
CA ALA A 229 -0.33 19.13 -14.39
C ALA A 229 -1.07 20.36 -14.93
N ALA A 230 -0.62 21.55 -14.55
CA ALA A 230 -1.22 22.80 -15.02
C ALA A 230 -1.29 22.69 -16.54
N ASP A 231 -2.48 22.82 -17.10
CA ASP A 231 -2.66 22.79 -18.56
C ASP A 231 -1.77 23.90 -19.10
N PRO A 232 -0.70 23.61 -19.87
CA PRO A 232 0.21 24.64 -20.35
C PRO A 232 -0.46 25.66 -21.26
N ARG A 233 -1.77 25.52 -21.53
CA ARG A 233 -2.60 26.43 -22.33
C ARG A 233 -3.33 27.49 -21.50
N THR A 234 -3.14 27.56 -20.19
CA THR A 234 -3.78 28.57 -19.32
C THR A 234 -2.89 29.78 -19.00
N GLU A 235 -1.70 29.89 -19.63
CA GLU A 235 -0.89 31.12 -19.60
C GLU A 235 -0.99 31.84 -20.95
N GLU A 236 -2.10 32.54 -21.17
CA GLU A 236 -2.25 33.67 -22.14
C GLU A 236 -2.96 34.82 -21.45
#